data_fb8972e6b13763cdbef51a56c917640e
#
_entry.id   fb8972e6b13763cdbef51a56c917640e
#
_cell.length_a   1.000
_cell.length_b   1.000
_cell.length_c   1.000
_cell.angle_alpha   90.00
_cell.angle_beta   90.00
_cell.angle_gamma   90.00
#
_symmetry.space_group_name_H-M   'P 1'
#
loop_
_entity.id
_entity.type
_entity.pdbx_description
1 polymer ?
#
loop_
_entity_poly.entity_id
_entity_poly.type
_entity_poly.pdbx_seq_one_letter_code
_entity_poly.pdbx_strand_id
1 'polypeptide(L)'
;MAPRPPARSAVPPPPRPRSRPAAAHWALTAPQTAGGYQLGQPPSQTTQLVNSDLGQDAKRLNLSGTPVHATYDDQADGAWIFYSGLNGSGFDPDRLHDALTHPVTTGNDGAGDHTTFSYADTEPGPHGGRAICDSLLIRNALLTTTATTCSWFTPTTAARVTLVIKGDGSNTKIGFTAADVGPVMRAIRGDVEQKQ
;
A
#
# COMPACT_ATOMS: atom_id res chain seq x y z
N MET A 1 6.14 -23.35 77.70
CA MET A 1 5.53 -23.61 76.36
C MET A 1 5.56 -22.31 75.61
N ALA A 2 6.42 -22.20 74.59
CA ALA A 2 6.52 -20.99 73.74
C ALA A 2 5.54 -21.09 72.57
N PRO A 3 4.87 -20.02 72.14
CA PRO A 3 3.93 -20.04 71.02
C PRO A 3 4.64 -20.17 69.68
N ARG A 4 4.05 -20.99 68.79
CA ARG A 4 4.51 -21.30 67.44
C ARG A 4 4.28 -20.06 66.50
N PRO A 5 5.26 -19.61 65.70
CA PRO A 5 5.04 -18.50 64.82
C PRO A 5 4.06 -18.85 63.67
N PRO A 6 3.28 -17.88 63.16
CA PRO A 6 2.31 -18.12 62.10
C PRO A 6 3.01 -18.45 60.77
N ALA A 7 2.43 -19.39 60.02
CA ALA A 7 2.89 -19.79 58.70
C ALA A 7 2.77 -18.60 57.70
N ARG A 8 3.85 -18.26 57.03
CA ARG A 8 3.83 -17.27 55.94
C ARG A 8 3.07 -17.86 54.72
N SER A 9 1.99 -17.22 54.37
CA SER A 9 1.27 -17.51 53.13
C SER A 9 2.19 -17.20 51.92
N ALA A 10 2.48 -18.21 51.10
CA ALA A 10 3.23 -18.06 49.88
C ALA A 10 2.38 -17.31 48.83
N VAL A 11 2.86 -16.17 48.37
CA VAL A 11 2.26 -15.42 47.26
C VAL A 11 2.47 -16.23 45.99
N PRO A 12 1.41 -16.50 45.20
CA PRO A 12 1.54 -17.23 43.94
C PRO A 12 2.43 -16.43 42.94
N PRO A 13 3.26 -17.13 42.14
CA PRO A 13 4.12 -16.48 41.18
C PRO A 13 3.26 -15.76 40.12
N PRO A 14 3.76 -14.62 39.59
CA PRO A 14 3.06 -13.87 38.55
C PRO A 14 2.88 -14.73 37.29
N PRO A 15 1.75 -14.57 36.56
CA PRO A 15 1.52 -15.30 35.31
C PRO A 15 2.63 -14.99 34.31
N ARG A 16 3.15 -16.05 33.67
CA ARG A 16 4.17 -15.90 32.60
C ARG A 16 3.58 -15.05 31.46
N PRO A 17 4.35 -14.07 30.93
CA PRO A 17 3.92 -13.31 29.76
C PRO A 17 3.63 -14.30 28.62
N ARG A 18 2.43 -14.22 28.06
CA ARG A 18 2.07 -14.98 26.86
C ARG A 18 3.00 -14.53 25.74
N SER A 19 3.78 -15.44 25.18
CA SER A 19 4.58 -15.20 23.99
C SER A 19 3.65 -14.68 22.87
N ARG A 20 3.93 -13.47 22.38
CA ARG A 20 3.22 -12.91 21.24
C ARG A 20 3.41 -13.87 20.06
N PRO A 21 2.34 -14.29 19.35
CA PRO A 21 2.52 -15.15 18.18
C PRO A 21 3.50 -14.47 17.22
N ALA A 22 4.42 -15.24 16.65
CA ALA A 22 5.33 -14.74 15.64
C ALA A 22 4.50 -14.09 14.52
N ALA A 23 4.87 -12.87 14.10
CA ALA A 23 4.19 -12.20 13.01
C ALA A 23 4.26 -13.10 11.77
N ALA A 24 3.15 -13.25 11.06
CA ALA A 24 3.11 -14.02 9.83
C ALA A 24 4.12 -13.43 8.84
N HIS A 25 4.92 -14.30 8.23
CA HIS A 25 5.89 -13.91 7.21
C HIS A 25 5.21 -13.98 5.84
N TRP A 26 5.13 -12.85 5.17
CA TRP A 26 4.54 -12.72 3.86
C TRP A 26 5.60 -12.42 2.81
N ALA A 27 5.39 -12.85 1.57
CA ALA A 27 6.22 -12.50 0.41
C ALA A 27 5.35 -12.13 -0.79
N LEU A 28 5.79 -11.13 -1.53
CA LEU A 28 5.18 -10.66 -2.76
C LEU A 28 5.64 -11.52 -3.94
N THR A 29 4.72 -11.78 -4.86
CA THR A 29 4.96 -12.46 -6.15
C THR A 29 4.30 -11.68 -7.28
N ALA A 30 4.55 -12.06 -8.53
CA ALA A 30 3.95 -11.45 -9.72
C ALA A 30 3.32 -12.57 -10.59
N PRO A 31 2.14 -13.10 -10.21
CA PRO A 31 1.47 -14.14 -10.95
C PRO A 31 0.90 -13.62 -12.28
N GLN A 32 0.56 -14.54 -13.20
CA GLN A 32 -0.06 -14.21 -14.50
C GLN A 32 -1.43 -13.55 -14.37
N THR A 33 -2.11 -13.82 -13.26
CA THR A 33 -3.42 -13.24 -12.93
C THR A 33 -3.42 -12.82 -11.46
N ALA A 34 -3.89 -11.62 -11.16
CA ALA A 34 -4.08 -11.15 -9.80
C ALA A 34 -5.33 -10.27 -9.71
N GLY A 35 -6.14 -10.47 -8.67
CA GLY A 35 -7.40 -9.76 -8.47
C GLY A 35 -8.43 -9.98 -9.59
N GLY A 36 -8.28 -11.05 -10.38
CA GLY A 36 -9.08 -11.30 -11.58
C GLY A 36 -8.55 -10.62 -12.84
N TYR A 37 -7.49 -9.83 -12.77
CA TYR A 37 -6.88 -9.13 -13.89
C TYR A 37 -5.72 -9.95 -14.47
N GLN A 38 -5.58 -9.94 -15.81
CA GLN A 38 -4.49 -10.59 -16.51
C GLN A 38 -3.26 -9.68 -16.62
N LEU A 39 -2.05 -10.26 -16.68
CA LEU A 39 -0.85 -9.49 -17.01
C LEU A 39 -1.04 -8.74 -18.33
N GLY A 40 -0.65 -7.46 -18.32
CA GLY A 40 -0.70 -6.56 -19.43
C GLY A 40 0.68 -6.02 -19.84
N GLN A 41 0.75 -5.42 -21.01
CA GLN A 41 1.96 -4.80 -21.54
C GLN A 41 1.68 -3.33 -21.86
N PRO A 42 1.82 -2.43 -20.89
CA PRO A 42 1.64 -1.00 -21.12
C PRO A 42 2.77 -0.43 -21.99
N PRO A 43 2.56 0.75 -22.58
CA PRO A 43 3.63 1.47 -23.28
C PRO A 43 4.86 1.67 -22.38
N SER A 44 6.05 1.54 -22.94
CA SER A 44 7.32 1.63 -22.21
C SER A 44 7.52 2.95 -21.46
N GLN A 45 7.05 4.06 -22.02
CA GLN A 45 7.10 5.38 -21.38
C GLN A 45 6.28 5.42 -20.09
N THR A 46 5.07 4.87 -20.10
CA THR A 46 4.20 4.80 -18.91
C THR A 46 4.86 3.94 -17.83
N THR A 47 5.44 2.80 -18.22
CA THR A 47 6.17 1.91 -17.32
C THR A 47 7.36 2.62 -16.67
N GLN A 48 8.12 3.38 -17.43
CA GLN A 48 9.28 4.12 -16.92
C GLN A 48 8.88 5.19 -15.90
N LEU A 49 7.83 5.96 -16.19
CA LEU A 49 7.32 6.98 -15.26
C LEU A 49 6.93 6.37 -13.92
N VAL A 50 6.09 5.34 -13.94
CA VAL A 50 5.62 4.70 -12.70
C VAL A 50 6.76 4.05 -11.91
N ASN A 51 7.73 3.41 -12.60
CA ASN A 51 8.87 2.79 -11.93
C ASN A 51 9.85 3.81 -11.33
N SER A 52 10.00 4.98 -11.95
CA SER A 52 10.86 6.05 -11.41
C SER A 52 10.35 6.55 -10.06
N ASP A 53 9.04 6.74 -9.94
CA ASP A 53 8.40 7.20 -8.70
C ASP A 53 8.55 6.19 -7.55
N LEU A 54 8.51 4.89 -7.89
CA LEU A 54 8.79 3.81 -6.94
C LEU A 54 10.17 3.90 -6.31
N GLY A 55 11.18 4.06 -7.14
CA GLY A 55 12.57 4.13 -6.68
C GLY A 55 12.81 5.35 -5.77
N GLN A 56 12.11 6.46 -6.02
CA GLN A 56 12.18 7.65 -5.18
C GLN A 56 11.48 7.43 -3.84
N ASP A 57 10.29 6.83 -3.82
CA ASP A 57 9.56 6.55 -2.59
C ASP A 57 10.28 5.54 -1.69
N ALA A 58 10.82 4.48 -2.26
CA ALA A 58 11.62 3.52 -1.51
C ALA A 58 12.83 4.19 -0.83
N LYS A 59 13.52 5.08 -1.53
CA LYS A 59 14.62 5.87 -0.95
C LYS A 59 14.15 6.82 0.15
N ARG A 60 13.06 7.56 -0.09
CA ARG A 60 12.48 8.49 0.87
C ARG A 60 12.06 7.79 2.17
N LEU A 61 11.48 6.61 2.07
CA LEU A 61 11.04 5.79 3.18
C LEU A 61 12.15 4.93 3.79
N ASN A 62 13.37 4.98 3.21
CA ASN A 62 14.52 4.15 3.61
C ASN A 62 14.19 2.65 3.61
N LEU A 63 13.48 2.20 2.56
CA LEU A 63 13.12 0.80 2.36
C LEU A 63 14.22 0.09 1.57
N SER A 64 14.53 -1.13 1.99
CA SER A 64 15.44 -2.03 1.27
C SER A 64 14.83 -3.43 1.17
N GLY A 65 15.02 -4.08 0.03
CA GLY A 65 14.46 -5.41 -0.20
C GLY A 65 14.56 -5.83 -1.65
N THR A 66 14.06 -7.02 -1.95
CA THR A 66 13.95 -7.53 -3.32
C THR A 66 12.73 -6.94 -4.00
N PRO A 67 12.88 -6.19 -5.11
CA PRO A 67 11.74 -5.59 -5.80
C PRO A 67 10.90 -6.66 -6.52
N VAL A 68 9.59 -6.43 -6.52
CA VAL A 68 8.60 -7.20 -7.29
C VAL A 68 7.70 -6.20 -7.98
N HIS A 69 7.41 -6.40 -9.27
CA HIS A 69 6.49 -5.56 -10.02
C HIS A 69 5.78 -6.34 -11.11
N ALA A 70 4.58 -5.93 -11.43
CA ALA A 70 3.78 -6.40 -12.56
C ALA A 70 2.84 -5.29 -13.01
N THR A 71 2.35 -5.41 -14.23
CA THR A 71 1.23 -4.59 -14.71
C THR A 71 0.11 -5.50 -15.13
N TYR A 72 -1.10 -5.19 -14.71
CA TYR A 72 -2.30 -5.92 -15.07
C TYR A 72 -3.21 -5.05 -15.92
N ASP A 73 -4.07 -5.71 -16.69
CA ASP A 73 -4.99 -5.07 -17.64
C ASP A 73 -6.40 -5.01 -17.04
N ASP A 74 -6.87 -3.81 -16.74
CA ASP A 74 -8.27 -3.55 -16.44
C ASP A 74 -8.99 -3.11 -17.72
N GLN A 75 -9.57 -4.09 -18.40
CA GLN A 75 -10.34 -3.85 -19.63
C GLN A 75 -11.66 -3.13 -19.37
N ALA A 76 -12.25 -3.33 -18.20
CA ALA A 76 -13.55 -2.76 -17.87
C ALA A 76 -13.48 -1.24 -17.69
N ASP A 77 -12.45 -0.76 -17.03
CA ASP A 77 -12.22 0.68 -16.80
C ASP A 77 -11.26 1.31 -17.84
N GLY A 78 -10.72 0.53 -18.79
CA GLY A 78 -9.74 0.99 -19.76
C GLY A 78 -8.47 1.51 -19.10
N ALA A 79 -7.97 0.78 -18.09
CA ALA A 79 -6.84 1.18 -17.28
C ALA A 79 -5.73 0.13 -17.22
N TRP A 80 -4.52 0.58 -16.95
CA TRP A 80 -3.41 -0.24 -16.50
C TRP A 80 -3.33 -0.21 -14.99
N ILE A 81 -3.19 -1.39 -14.36
CA ILE A 81 -2.97 -1.55 -12.93
C ILE A 81 -1.47 -1.80 -12.72
N PHE A 82 -0.75 -0.78 -12.27
CA PHE A 82 0.66 -0.91 -11.89
C PHE A 82 0.75 -1.39 -10.45
N TYR A 83 1.26 -2.59 -10.30
CA TYR A 83 1.59 -3.20 -9.01
C TYR A 83 3.10 -3.22 -8.82
N SER A 84 3.54 -2.87 -7.62
CA SER A 84 4.96 -2.87 -7.31
C SER A 84 5.20 -2.89 -5.81
N GLY A 85 6.27 -3.55 -5.38
CA GLY A 85 6.61 -3.66 -3.98
C GLY A 85 7.99 -4.20 -3.72
N LEU A 86 8.28 -4.38 -2.44
CA LEU A 86 9.55 -4.89 -1.91
C LEU A 86 9.28 -6.04 -0.94
N ASN A 87 9.98 -7.15 -1.14
CA ASN A 87 10.16 -8.19 -0.14
C ASN A 87 11.36 -7.83 0.73
N GLY A 88 11.15 -7.68 2.02
CA GLY A 88 12.19 -7.29 2.95
C GLY A 88 11.98 -7.87 4.34
N SER A 89 12.56 -7.26 5.34
CA SER A 89 12.39 -7.64 6.73
C SER A 89 12.53 -6.42 7.65
N GLY A 90 11.83 -6.47 8.78
CA GLY A 90 11.90 -5.40 9.78
C GLY A 90 11.22 -4.10 9.33
N PHE A 91 10.31 -4.16 8.38
CA PHE A 91 9.46 -3.02 8.06
C PHE A 91 8.55 -2.73 9.27
N ASP A 92 8.37 -1.47 9.56
CA ASP A 92 7.44 -0.98 10.56
C ASP A 92 6.20 -0.42 9.86
N PRO A 93 5.08 -1.17 9.81
CA PRO A 93 3.88 -0.76 9.09
C PRO A 93 3.28 0.56 9.59
N ASP A 94 3.32 0.81 10.89
CA ASP A 94 2.78 2.04 11.47
C ASP A 94 3.65 3.24 11.08
N ARG A 95 4.98 3.12 11.19
CA ARG A 95 5.91 4.17 10.76
C ARG A 95 5.79 4.48 9.28
N LEU A 96 5.64 3.46 8.42
CA LEU A 96 5.50 3.65 6.97
C LEU A 96 4.18 4.31 6.61
N HIS A 97 3.10 3.91 7.26
CA HIS A 97 1.81 4.56 7.15
C HIS A 97 1.91 6.04 7.54
N ASP A 98 2.45 6.33 8.71
CA ASP A 98 2.58 7.71 9.23
C ASP A 98 3.46 8.58 8.33
N ALA A 99 4.50 8.01 7.72
CA ALA A 99 5.37 8.72 6.79
C ALA A 99 4.69 9.14 5.48
N LEU A 100 3.59 8.46 5.11
CA LEU A 100 2.75 8.81 3.96
C LEU A 100 1.56 9.71 4.36
N THR A 101 1.29 9.83 5.65
CA THR A 101 0.24 10.69 6.17
C THR A 101 0.71 12.14 6.15
N HIS A 102 0.26 12.93 5.20
CA HIS A 102 0.59 14.34 5.11
C HIS A 102 -0.68 15.19 5.26
N PRO A 103 -0.58 16.40 5.84
CA PRO A 103 -1.70 17.34 5.78
C PRO A 103 -2.04 17.61 4.31
N VAL A 104 -3.33 17.81 4.05
CA VAL A 104 -3.79 18.24 2.73
C VAL A 104 -3.05 19.51 2.33
N THR A 105 -2.35 19.47 1.21
CA THR A 105 -1.62 20.60 0.68
C THR A 105 -2.18 21.00 -0.68
N THR A 106 -2.33 22.28 -0.90
CA THR A 106 -2.75 22.84 -2.18
C THR A 106 -1.59 23.61 -2.79
N GLY A 107 -1.34 23.39 -4.06
CA GLY A 107 -0.36 24.11 -4.86
C GLY A 107 -1.03 24.84 -6.03
N ASN A 108 -0.41 25.90 -6.48
CA ASN A 108 -0.74 26.59 -7.72
C ASN A 108 0.57 26.82 -8.46
N ASP A 109 0.67 26.35 -9.70
CA ASP A 109 1.89 26.48 -10.51
C ASP A 109 2.04 27.86 -11.16
N GLY A 110 1.08 28.77 -10.94
CA GLY A 110 1.05 30.09 -11.58
C GLY A 110 0.58 30.07 -13.05
N ALA A 111 0.42 28.90 -13.65
CA ALA A 111 -0.10 28.72 -15.01
C ALA A 111 -1.61 28.40 -15.03
N GLY A 112 -2.24 28.32 -13.86
CA GLY A 112 -3.66 28.06 -13.69
C GLY A 112 -3.98 26.62 -13.28
N ASP A 113 -2.98 25.76 -13.06
CA ASP A 113 -3.17 24.44 -12.47
C ASP A 113 -3.24 24.53 -10.94
N HIS A 114 -4.33 24.00 -10.37
CA HIS A 114 -4.49 23.83 -8.94
C HIS A 114 -4.30 22.35 -8.60
N THR A 115 -3.33 22.06 -7.77
CA THR A 115 -3.06 20.71 -7.28
C THR A 115 -3.45 20.59 -5.82
N THR A 116 -4.07 19.46 -5.45
CA THR A 116 -4.40 19.15 -4.07
C THR A 116 -3.91 17.75 -3.75
N PHE A 117 -2.99 17.63 -2.81
CA PHE A 117 -2.56 16.36 -2.25
C PHE A 117 -3.43 16.02 -1.05
N SER A 118 -3.94 14.81 -1.02
CA SER A 118 -4.73 14.28 0.09
C SER A 118 -4.42 12.81 0.30
N TYR A 119 -4.75 12.31 1.47
CA TYR A 119 -4.66 10.89 1.77
C TYR A 119 -5.93 10.40 2.44
N ALA A 120 -6.15 9.08 2.39
CA ALA A 120 -7.24 8.40 3.06
C ALA A 120 -6.78 7.05 3.57
N ASP A 121 -7.08 6.76 4.82
CA ASP A 121 -6.93 5.41 5.36
C ASP A 121 -7.81 4.44 4.58
N THR A 122 -7.30 3.26 4.33
CA THR A 122 -8.05 2.18 3.69
C THR A 122 -7.78 0.86 4.40
N GLU A 123 -8.71 -0.08 4.24
CA GLU A 123 -8.50 -1.41 4.80
C GLU A 123 -7.37 -2.12 4.06
N PRO A 124 -6.41 -2.71 4.79
CA PRO A 124 -5.29 -3.40 4.17
C PRO A 124 -5.69 -4.72 3.51
N GLY A 125 -6.83 -5.31 3.85
CA GLY A 125 -7.28 -6.62 3.37
C GLY A 125 -6.93 -7.79 4.32
N PRO A 126 -7.02 -9.05 3.85
CA PRO A 126 -7.08 -10.22 4.73
C PRO A 126 -5.80 -10.53 5.51
N HIS A 127 -4.65 -10.02 5.09
CA HIS A 127 -3.35 -10.35 5.69
C HIS A 127 -2.93 -9.35 6.79
N GLY A 128 -3.80 -8.41 7.15
CA GLY A 128 -3.52 -7.40 8.18
C GLY A 128 -2.45 -6.38 7.75
N GLY A 129 -1.80 -5.75 8.69
CA GLY A 129 -0.86 -4.65 8.45
C GLY A 129 -1.55 -3.29 8.37
N ARG A 130 -0.96 -2.34 7.65
CA ARG A 130 -1.50 -0.99 7.44
C ARG A 130 -1.67 -0.72 5.95
N ALA A 131 -2.64 0.12 5.60
CA ALA A 131 -2.80 0.59 4.22
C ALA A 131 -3.32 2.02 4.19
N ILE A 132 -2.91 2.75 3.16
CA ILE A 132 -3.24 4.14 2.94
C ILE A 132 -3.30 4.41 1.43
N CYS A 133 -4.21 5.28 1.02
CA CYS A 133 -4.23 5.81 -0.34
C CYS A 133 -3.83 7.29 -0.30
N ASP A 134 -2.88 7.68 -1.14
CA ASP A 134 -2.54 9.06 -1.43
C ASP A 134 -3.10 9.45 -2.80
N SER A 135 -3.63 10.66 -2.89
CA SER A 135 -4.29 11.17 -4.09
C SER A 135 -3.79 12.56 -4.44
N LEU A 136 -3.53 12.75 -5.72
CA LEU A 136 -3.25 14.03 -6.34
C LEU A 136 -4.44 14.44 -7.20
N LEU A 137 -5.17 15.45 -6.79
CA LEU A 137 -6.21 16.10 -7.59
C LEU A 137 -5.55 17.24 -8.39
N ILE A 138 -5.68 17.20 -9.69
CA ILE A 138 -5.26 18.26 -10.61
C ILE A 138 -6.51 18.91 -11.20
N ARG A 139 -6.61 20.21 -11.10
CA ARG A 139 -7.73 20.98 -11.64
C ARG A 139 -7.22 22.21 -12.39
N ASN A 140 -7.66 22.36 -13.63
CA ASN A 140 -7.47 23.58 -14.41
C ASN A 140 -8.76 23.96 -15.16
N ALA A 141 -8.67 24.96 -16.04
CA ALA A 141 -9.84 25.46 -16.79
C ALA A 141 -10.48 24.41 -17.72
N LEU A 142 -9.73 23.38 -18.12
CA LEU A 142 -10.13 22.39 -19.13
C LEU A 142 -10.39 21.00 -18.55
N LEU A 143 -9.73 20.65 -17.44
CA LEU A 143 -9.70 19.30 -16.91
C LEU A 143 -9.70 19.28 -15.38
N THR A 144 -10.42 18.30 -14.84
CA THR A 144 -10.25 17.88 -13.45
C THR A 144 -9.96 16.38 -13.48
N THR A 145 -8.81 15.97 -12.95
CA THR A 145 -8.40 14.56 -12.87
C THR A 145 -7.81 14.23 -11.51
N THR A 146 -7.87 12.94 -11.14
CA THR A 146 -7.29 12.44 -9.90
C THR A 146 -6.38 11.27 -10.22
N ALA A 147 -5.15 11.33 -9.72
CA ALA A 147 -4.22 10.21 -9.68
C ALA A 147 -4.15 9.70 -8.24
N THR A 148 -4.39 8.42 -8.03
CA THR A 148 -4.38 7.81 -6.70
C THR A 148 -3.50 6.57 -6.69
N THR A 149 -2.69 6.46 -5.65
CA THR A 149 -1.91 5.27 -5.31
C THR A 149 -2.37 4.74 -3.97
N CYS A 150 -2.65 3.45 -3.86
CA CYS A 150 -2.92 2.80 -2.58
C CYS A 150 -1.78 1.85 -2.22
N SER A 151 -1.27 1.99 -1.01
CA SER A 151 -0.10 1.26 -0.49
C SER A 151 -0.50 0.40 0.70
N TRP A 152 0.18 -0.75 0.87
CA TRP A 152 0.05 -1.57 2.09
C TRP A 152 1.42 -1.97 2.62
N PHE A 153 1.48 -2.24 3.92
CA PHE A 153 2.68 -2.55 4.66
C PHE A 153 2.45 -3.67 5.65
N THR A 154 3.38 -4.63 5.65
CA THR A 154 3.53 -5.66 6.69
C THR A 154 4.98 -5.64 7.20
N PRO A 155 5.35 -6.41 8.22
CA PRO A 155 6.76 -6.49 8.64
C PRO A 155 7.73 -7.02 7.58
N THR A 156 7.22 -7.65 6.51
CA THR A 156 8.05 -8.30 5.47
C THR A 156 7.74 -7.85 4.05
N THR A 157 6.66 -7.11 3.86
CA THR A 157 6.25 -6.59 2.54
C THR A 157 5.87 -5.12 2.61
N ALA A 158 6.25 -4.36 1.59
CA ALA A 158 5.76 -3.01 1.35
C ALA A 158 5.41 -2.91 -0.13
N ALA A 159 4.17 -2.58 -0.46
CA ALA A 159 3.75 -2.55 -1.86
C ALA A 159 2.65 -1.53 -2.12
N ARG A 160 2.41 -1.25 -3.40
CA ARG A 160 1.41 -0.30 -3.85
C ARG A 160 0.76 -0.70 -5.17
N VAL A 161 -0.41 -0.14 -5.41
CA VAL A 161 -1.16 -0.22 -6.66
C VAL A 161 -1.54 1.19 -7.11
N THR A 162 -1.31 1.46 -8.40
CA THR A 162 -1.72 2.70 -9.07
C THR A 162 -2.47 2.34 -10.35
N LEU A 163 -3.61 2.99 -10.59
CA LEU A 163 -4.37 2.85 -11.83
C LEU A 163 -4.03 4.01 -12.76
N VAL A 164 -3.70 3.69 -14.00
CA VAL A 164 -3.38 4.66 -15.05
C VAL A 164 -4.25 4.40 -16.26
N ILE A 165 -4.96 5.41 -16.76
CA ILE A 165 -5.79 5.31 -17.96
C ILE A 165 -4.94 4.93 -19.18
N LYS A 166 -5.46 4.10 -20.07
CA LYS A 166 -4.73 3.63 -21.26
C LYS A 166 -4.46 4.72 -22.30
N GLY A 167 -5.31 5.72 -22.39
CA GLY A 167 -5.19 6.81 -23.36
C GLY A 167 -5.51 6.40 -24.80
N ASP A 168 -6.08 5.22 -25.00
CA ASP A 168 -6.52 4.69 -26.28
C ASP A 168 -8.02 4.93 -26.56
N GLY A 169 -8.68 5.66 -25.66
CA GLY A 169 -10.11 5.96 -25.73
C GLY A 169 -11.00 4.87 -25.11
N SER A 170 -10.44 3.79 -24.59
CA SER A 170 -11.21 2.73 -23.91
C SER A 170 -11.57 3.07 -22.46
N ASN A 171 -10.95 4.13 -21.89
CA ASN A 171 -11.15 4.54 -20.51
C ASN A 171 -12.60 5.05 -20.26
N THR A 172 -13.20 4.59 -19.20
CA THR A 172 -14.52 5.03 -18.74
C THR A 172 -14.47 6.20 -17.78
N LYS A 173 -13.27 6.49 -17.22
CA LYS A 173 -12.99 7.54 -16.24
C LYS A 173 -11.78 8.37 -16.68
N ILE A 174 -11.71 9.60 -16.22
CA ILE A 174 -10.55 10.50 -16.43
C ILE A 174 -9.61 10.56 -15.24
N GLY A 175 -9.83 9.72 -14.23
CA GLY A 175 -9.01 9.60 -13.02
C GLY A 175 -9.63 8.60 -12.05
N PHE A 176 -8.85 8.19 -11.07
CA PHE A 176 -9.24 7.20 -10.08
C PHE A 176 -9.07 7.75 -8.68
N THR A 177 -10.09 7.58 -7.85
CA THR A 177 -10.11 7.98 -6.43
C THR A 177 -9.66 6.84 -5.52
N ALA A 178 -9.47 7.12 -4.23
CA ALA A 178 -9.20 6.08 -3.24
C ALA A 178 -10.32 5.00 -3.17
N ALA A 179 -11.56 5.38 -3.44
CA ALA A 179 -12.68 4.46 -3.50
C ALA A 179 -12.62 3.52 -4.72
N ASP A 180 -11.97 3.94 -5.80
CA ASP A 180 -11.74 3.10 -6.99
C ASP A 180 -10.53 2.18 -6.78
N VAL A 181 -9.40 2.73 -6.31
CA VAL A 181 -8.11 2.01 -6.23
C VAL A 181 -8.06 1.05 -5.03
N GLY A 182 -8.66 1.40 -3.89
CA GLY A 182 -8.61 0.59 -2.67
C GLY A 182 -9.15 -0.84 -2.84
N PRO A 183 -10.33 -1.06 -3.45
CA PRO A 183 -10.83 -2.40 -3.77
C PRO A 183 -9.90 -3.18 -4.71
N VAL A 184 -9.36 -2.55 -5.74
CA VAL A 184 -8.40 -3.17 -6.68
C VAL A 184 -7.12 -3.56 -5.95
N MET A 185 -6.57 -2.69 -5.10
CA MET A 185 -5.41 -3.00 -4.27
C MET A 185 -5.65 -4.25 -3.43
N ARG A 186 -6.79 -4.37 -2.74
CA ARG A 186 -7.10 -5.53 -1.90
C ARG A 186 -7.25 -6.81 -2.72
N ALA A 187 -7.86 -6.74 -3.89
CA ALA A 187 -7.99 -7.87 -4.80
C ALA A 187 -6.62 -8.35 -5.30
N ILE A 188 -5.78 -7.44 -5.80
CA ILE A 188 -4.40 -7.73 -6.22
C ILE A 188 -3.60 -8.33 -5.05
N ARG A 189 -3.64 -7.70 -3.87
CA ARG A 189 -2.93 -8.16 -2.68
C ARG A 189 -3.25 -9.61 -2.31
N GLY A 190 -4.53 -10.00 -2.40
CA GLY A 190 -4.98 -11.36 -2.09
C GLY A 190 -4.26 -12.45 -2.88
N ASP A 191 -3.85 -12.14 -4.10
CA ASP A 191 -3.21 -13.10 -5.01
C ASP A 191 -1.68 -12.96 -5.07
N VAL A 192 -1.15 -11.74 -4.88
CA VAL A 192 0.31 -11.49 -4.98
C VAL A 192 1.04 -11.69 -3.67
N GLU A 193 0.38 -11.60 -2.51
CA GLU A 193 1.00 -11.73 -1.20
C GLU A 193 0.74 -13.11 -0.60
N GLN A 194 1.78 -13.93 -0.51
CA GLN A 194 1.70 -15.33 -0.10
C GLN A 194 2.42 -15.54 1.23
N LYS A 195 1.88 -16.42 2.07
CA LYS A 195 2.50 -16.81 3.33
C LYS A 195 3.71 -17.70 3.07
N GLN A 196 4.82 -17.37 3.73
CA GLN A 196 6.06 -18.14 3.72
C GLN A 196 6.12 -19.11 4.91
#